data_969845afb254a81b36322e0abd3c895f
#
_entry.id   969845afb254a81b36322e0abd3c895f
#
_cell.length_a   1.000
_cell.length_b   1.000
_cell.length_c   1.000
_cell.angle_alpha   90.00
_cell.angle_beta   90.00
_cell.angle_gamma   90.00
#
_symmetry.space_group_name_H-M   'P 1'
#
loop_
_entity.id
_entity.type
_entity.pdbx_description
1 polymer ?
#
loop_
_entity_poly.entity_id
_entity_poly.type
_entity_poly.pdbx_seq_one_letter_code
_entity_poly.pdbx_strand_id
1 'polypeptide(L)'
;MSDYTFEANYWGDCCNTFDEDQKHYVYARYMGLKQVGYSFDVEGKTILDIGGGPTSMLLKTINLGGGVVIDPLKYPDWTYQRYKAKGIDYEIKRGEDVDEEGFDECWIYNCLQHTDDPQQIIKNALKAAKVLRIFEWVDIPPHDGHPIELTKYKVDKWIVNGSERSLYSYGHTQQLAESGCYGNAYFNIA
;
A
#
# COMPACT_ATOMS: atom_id res chain seq x y z
N MET A 1 3.59 15.22 13.30
CA MET A 1 3.95 13.79 13.48
C MET A 1 2.67 13.09 13.78
N SER A 2 2.20 12.21 12.88
CA SER A 2 0.93 11.49 13.06
C SER A 2 0.93 10.74 14.38
N ASP A 3 -0.16 10.89 15.12
CA ASP A 3 -0.46 10.02 16.23
C ASP A 3 -1.10 8.74 15.69
N TYR A 4 -0.31 7.68 15.55
CA TYR A 4 -0.80 6.39 15.05
C TYR A 4 -1.63 5.61 16.08
N THR A 5 -2.12 6.26 17.14
CA THR A 5 -2.91 5.60 18.20
C THR A 5 -4.18 4.97 17.63
N PHE A 6 -4.83 5.63 16.66
CA PHE A 6 -6.03 5.08 16.03
C PHE A 6 -5.71 3.76 15.31
N GLU A 7 -4.68 3.74 14.47
CA GLU A 7 -4.26 2.56 13.72
C GLU A 7 -3.77 1.43 14.65
N ALA A 8 -2.99 1.77 15.66
CA ALA A 8 -2.53 0.80 16.66
C ALA A 8 -3.73 0.14 17.39
N ASN A 9 -4.76 0.91 17.74
CA ASN A 9 -5.98 0.40 18.36
C ASN A 9 -6.82 -0.44 17.38
N TYR A 10 -6.88 -0.04 16.10
CA TYR A 10 -7.60 -0.78 15.06
C TYR A 10 -7.00 -2.18 14.87
N TRP A 11 -5.70 -2.28 14.79
CA TRP A 11 -5.01 -3.56 14.63
C TRP A 11 -4.96 -4.40 15.92
N GLY A 12 -4.92 -3.75 17.10
CA GLY A 12 -4.88 -4.40 18.40
C GLY A 12 -3.80 -5.48 18.50
N ASP A 13 -4.21 -6.72 18.76
CA ASP A 13 -3.32 -7.88 18.79
C ASP A 13 -3.09 -8.55 17.42
N CYS A 14 -3.63 -7.97 16.36
CA CYS A 14 -3.57 -8.44 14.97
C CYS A 14 -4.21 -9.83 14.74
N CYS A 15 -4.99 -10.35 15.66
CA CYS A 15 -5.64 -11.65 15.52
C CYS A 15 -6.88 -11.62 14.62
N ASN A 16 -7.44 -10.45 14.33
CA ASN A 16 -8.59 -10.29 13.46
C ASN A 16 -8.27 -9.37 12.27
N THR A 17 -7.71 -9.96 11.23
CA THR A 17 -7.37 -9.27 9.97
C THR A 17 -8.30 -9.67 8.81
N PHE A 18 -9.38 -10.41 9.10
CA PHE A 18 -10.21 -11.04 8.06
C PHE A 18 -10.79 -10.03 7.06
N ASP A 19 -11.32 -8.91 7.55
CA ASP A 19 -11.95 -7.92 6.66
C ASP A 19 -10.92 -7.27 5.72
N GLU A 20 -9.72 -6.93 6.24
CA GLU A 20 -8.65 -6.39 5.41
C GLU A 20 -8.10 -7.44 4.44
N ASP A 21 -7.97 -8.69 4.88
CA ASP A 21 -7.58 -9.80 4.02
C ASP A 21 -8.55 -10.01 2.83
N GLN A 22 -9.84 -9.75 3.00
CA GLN A 22 -10.82 -9.81 1.90
C GLN A 22 -10.68 -8.60 0.97
N LYS A 23 -10.46 -7.40 1.49
CA LYS A 23 -10.23 -6.19 0.69
C LYS A 23 -8.99 -6.30 -0.21
N HIS A 24 -7.97 -7.05 0.19
CA HIS A 24 -6.78 -7.28 -0.63
C HIS A 24 -7.09 -7.81 -2.04
N TYR A 25 -8.14 -8.62 -2.21
CA TYR A 25 -8.53 -9.11 -3.54
C TYR A 25 -9.13 -7.99 -4.41
N VAL A 26 -9.80 -7.02 -3.78
CA VAL A 26 -10.29 -5.82 -4.46
C VAL A 26 -9.11 -4.96 -4.87
N TYR A 27 -8.21 -4.63 -3.93
CA TYR A 27 -7.03 -3.81 -4.21
C TYR A 27 -6.17 -4.42 -5.32
N ALA A 28 -5.84 -5.71 -5.21
CA ALA A 28 -5.03 -6.44 -6.18
C ALA A 28 -5.64 -6.39 -7.59
N ARG A 29 -6.96 -6.56 -7.72
CA ARG A 29 -7.67 -6.49 -9.00
C ARG A 29 -7.50 -5.12 -9.66
N TYR A 30 -7.69 -4.03 -8.91
CA TYR A 30 -7.57 -2.67 -9.43
C TYR A 30 -6.10 -2.24 -9.63
N MET A 31 -5.18 -2.77 -8.84
CA MET A 31 -3.74 -2.64 -9.04
C MET A 31 -3.21 -3.50 -10.19
N GLY A 32 -4.07 -4.30 -10.87
CA GLY A 32 -3.71 -5.12 -12.01
C GLY A 32 -2.81 -6.31 -11.67
N LEU A 33 -2.91 -6.86 -10.46
CA LEU A 33 -2.16 -8.06 -10.08
C LEU A 33 -2.79 -9.30 -10.69
N LYS A 34 -1.93 -10.23 -11.15
CA LYS A 34 -2.36 -11.50 -11.71
C LYS A 34 -2.78 -12.47 -10.61
N GLN A 35 -4.08 -12.66 -10.43
CA GLN A 35 -4.60 -13.60 -9.44
C GLN A 35 -4.54 -15.05 -9.95
N VAL A 36 -4.03 -15.96 -9.12
CA VAL A 36 -3.99 -17.40 -9.34
C VAL A 36 -4.55 -18.10 -8.10
N GLY A 37 -5.80 -18.56 -8.16
CA GLY A 37 -6.51 -19.05 -6.99
C GLY A 37 -6.67 -17.96 -5.92
N TYR A 38 -6.15 -18.21 -4.73
CA TYR A 38 -6.13 -17.27 -3.61
C TYR A 38 -4.81 -16.51 -3.48
N SER A 39 -3.95 -16.56 -4.49
CA SER A 39 -2.63 -15.93 -4.48
C SER A 39 -2.46 -14.97 -5.65
N PHE A 40 -1.42 -14.14 -5.58
CA PHE A 40 -1.01 -13.22 -6.64
C PHE A 40 0.33 -13.66 -7.21
N ASP A 41 0.37 -13.95 -8.51
CA ASP A 41 1.61 -14.32 -9.20
C ASP A 41 2.37 -13.05 -9.60
N VAL A 42 3.52 -12.84 -8.97
CA VAL A 42 4.36 -11.66 -9.19
C VAL A 42 5.57 -11.94 -10.09
N GLU A 43 5.63 -13.12 -10.71
CA GLU A 43 6.52 -13.44 -11.82
C GLU A 43 8.02 -13.21 -11.53
N GLY A 44 8.46 -13.45 -10.30
CA GLY A 44 9.86 -13.30 -9.89
C GLY A 44 10.29 -11.87 -9.53
N LYS A 45 9.36 -10.94 -9.45
CA LYS A 45 9.67 -9.54 -9.15
C LYS A 45 10.07 -9.31 -7.70
N THR A 46 10.91 -8.29 -7.50
CA THR A 46 11.21 -7.70 -6.19
C THR A 46 10.23 -6.58 -5.89
N ILE A 47 9.64 -6.57 -4.69
CA ILE A 47 8.53 -5.68 -4.37
C ILE A 47 8.76 -4.99 -3.02
N LEU A 48 8.60 -3.66 -3.01
CA LEU A 48 8.50 -2.84 -1.82
C LEU A 48 7.02 -2.54 -1.54
N ASP A 49 6.54 -2.85 -0.35
CA ASP A 49 5.17 -2.56 0.10
C ASP A 49 5.20 -1.51 1.21
N ILE A 50 4.72 -0.30 0.93
CA ILE A 50 4.71 0.82 1.87
C ILE A 50 3.34 0.91 2.54
N GLY A 51 3.32 0.80 3.87
CA GLY A 51 2.10 0.77 4.67
C GLY A 51 1.41 -0.60 4.67
N GLY A 52 2.17 -1.68 4.42
CA GLY A 52 1.60 -3.03 4.32
C GLY A 52 1.06 -3.60 5.64
N GLY A 53 1.34 -2.94 6.77
CA GLY A 53 0.78 -3.29 8.06
C GLY A 53 1.09 -4.71 8.54
N PRO A 54 0.24 -5.28 9.41
CA PRO A 54 0.43 -6.64 9.92
C PRO A 54 0.04 -7.71 8.90
N THR A 55 -0.64 -7.37 7.80
CA THR A 55 -1.21 -8.33 6.84
C THR A 55 -1.03 -7.89 5.39
N SER A 56 0.21 -7.57 4.99
CA SER A 56 0.52 -7.18 3.60
C SER A 56 0.04 -8.20 2.56
N MET A 57 -0.36 -7.69 1.38
CA MET A 57 -0.64 -8.52 0.20
C MET A 57 0.54 -9.40 -0.22
N LEU A 58 1.78 -9.04 0.14
CA LEU A 58 2.97 -9.86 -0.12
C LEU A 58 2.87 -11.25 0.52
N LEU A 59 2.15 -11.41 1.64
CA LEU A 59 1.90 -12.71 2.26
C LEU A 59 1.10 -13.67 1.37
N LYS A 60 0.37 -13.14 0.39
CA LYS A 60 -0.45 -13.90 -0.57
C LYS A 60 0.23 -14.08 -1.94
N THR A 61 1.47 -13.64 -2.09
CA THR A 61 2.19 -13.78 -3.36
C THR A 61 2.73 -15.19 -3.58
N ILE A 62 2.87 -15.56 -4.85
CA ILE A 62 3.65 -16.68 -5.35
C ILE A 62 4.68 -16.16 -6.35
N ASN A 63 5.78 -16.89 -6.52
CA ASN A 63 6.89 -16.50 -7.39
C ASN A 63 7.47 -15.12 -7.03
N LEU A 64 7.60 -14.80 -5.73
CA LEU A 64 8.19 -13.57 -5.24
C LEU A 64 9.72 -13.65 -5.37
N GLY A 65 10.35 -12.68 -6.03
CA GLY A 65 11.80 -12.56 -6.17
C GLY A 65 12.49 -11.97 -4.93
N GLY A 66 11.76 -11.17 -4.16
CA GLY A 66 12.15 -10.56 -2.90
C GLY A 66 11.06 -9.58 -2.48
N GLY A 67 10.85 -9.43 -1.19
CA GLY A 67 9.82 -8.54 -0.64
C GLY A 67 10.29 -7.80 0.58
N VAL A 68 9.95 -6.51 0.66
CA VAL A 68 10.15 -5.68 1.84
C VAL A 68 8.84 -5.00 2.18
N VAL A 69 8.41 -5.10 3.43
CA VAL A 69 7.28 -4.33 3.97
C VAL A 69 7.82 -3.22 4.85
N ILE A 70 7.35 -2.01 4.63
CA ILE A 70 7.65 -0.84 5.47
C ILE A 70 6.37 -0.35 6.12
N ASP A 71 6.37 -0.22 7.44
CA ASP A 71 5.25 0.30 8.21
C ASP A 71 5.77 0.92 9.52
N PRO A 72 5.26 2.09 9.95
CA PRO A 72 5.76 2.75 11.16
C PRO A 72 5.35 2.10 12.47
N LEU A 73 4.35 1.22 12.46
CA LEU A 73 3.83 0.59 13.67
C LEU A 73 4.64 -0.64 14.08
N LYS A 74 4.70 -0.84 15.37
CA LYS A 74 5.25 -2.07 15.95
C LYS A 74 4.12 -3.05 16.25
N TYR A 75 4.22 -4.23 15.68
CA TYR A 75 3.24 -5.31 15.84
C TYR A 75 3.77 -6.44 16.74
N PRO A 76 2.92 -7.40 17.17
CA PRO A 76 3.35 -8.59 17.89
C PRO A 76 4.39 -9.41 17.10
N ASP A 77 5.32 -10.05 17.81
CA ASP A 77 6.45 -10.79 17.21
C ASP A 77 6.02 -11.86 16.20
N TRP A 78 4.87 -12.51 16.43
CA TRP A 78 4.36 -13.52 15.50
C TRP A 78 4.01 -12.96 14.11
N THR A 79 3.71 -11.67 14.00
CA THR A 79 3.47 -10.98 12.73
C THR A 79 4.75 -10.99 11.89
N TYR A 80 5.89 -10.61 12.48
CA TYR A 80 7.19 -10.62 11.79
C TYR A 80 7.64 -12.03 11.43
N GLN A 81 7.32 -13.03 12.26
CA GLN A 81 7.61 -14.43 11.95
C GLN A 81 6.88 -14.91 10.70
N ARG A 82 5.64 -14.44 10.44
CA ARG A 82 4.91 -14.75 9.21
C ARG A 82 5.62 -14.22 7.97
N TYR A 83 6.06 -12.95 8.02
CA TYR A 83 6.82 -12.33 6.93
C TYR A 83 8.12 -13.10 6.68
N LYS A 84 8.89 -13.34 7.73
CA LYS A 84 10.15 -14.10 7.65
C LYS A 84 9.96 -15.50 7.08
N ALA A 85 8.89 -16.20 7.45
CA ALA A 85 8.57 -17.52 6.91
C ALA A 85 8.28 -17.52 5.40
N LYS A 86 7.92 -16.38 4.84
CA LYS A 86 7.72 -16.14 3.40
C LYS A 86 8.94 -15.53 2.71
N GLY A 87 10.05 -15.32 3.42
CA GLY A 87 11.23 -14.63 2.88
C GLY A 87 10.99 -13.14 2.60
N ILE A 88 10.10 -12.52 3.36
CA ILE A 88 9.77 -11.10 3.27
C ILE A 88 10.42 -10.39 4.46
N ASP A 89 11.19 -9.37 4.17
CA ASP A 89 11.75 -8.49 5.19
C ASP A 89 10.70 -7.48 5.67
N TYR A 90 10.78 -7.07 6.92
CA TYR A 90 9.88 -6.10 7.52
C TYR A 90 10.70 -5.03 8.25
N GLU A 91 10.43 -3.76 7.94
CA GLU A 91 11.10 -2.62 8.55
C GLU A 91 10.10 -1.69 9.25
N ILE A 92 10.40 -1.37 10.51
CA ILE A 92 9.64 -0.35 11.25
C ILE A 92 10.19 1.01 10.83
N LYS A 93 9.56 1.60 9.83
CA LYS A 93 10.01 2.83 9.17
C LYS A 93 8.80 3.55 8.58
N ARG A 94 8.83 4.87 8.56
CA ARG A 94 7.78 5.68 7.94
C ARG A 94 7.94 5.66 6.42
N GLY A 95 6.85 5.72 5.69
CA GLY A 95 6.87 5.83 4.23
C GLY A 95 7.58 7.10 3.73
N GLU A 96 7.52 8.18 4.50
CA GLU A 96 8.22 9.43 4.21
C GLU A 96 9.74 9.30 4.26
N ASP A 97 10.26 8.34 5.03
CA ASP A 97 11.70 8.11 5.25
C ASP A 97 12.28 7.00 4.37
N VAL A 98 11.48 6.47 3.43
CA VAL A 98 11.91 5.43 2.48
C VAL A 98 13.02 5.98 1.59
N ASP A 99 14.16 5.30 1.57
CA ASP A 99 15.35 5.60 0.78
C ASP A 99 15.89 4.39 0.00
N GLU A 100 15.24 3.23 0.15
CA GLU A 100 15.52 2.02 -0.60
C GLU A 100 15.25 2.22 -2.10
N GLU A 101 16.05 1.56 -2.94
CA GLU A 101 15.95 1.63 -4.40
C GLU A 101 16.17 0.24 -5.04
N GLY A 102 15.81 0.13 -6.31
CA GLY A 102 16.13 -1.05 -7.13
C GLY A 102 15.06 -2.13 -7.16
N PHE A 103 13.85 -1.84 -6.66
CA PHE A 103 12.73 -2.75 -6.78
C PHE A 103 12.11 -2.75 -8.18
N ASP A 104 11.50 -3.87 -8.55
CA ASP A 104 10.71 -3.94 -9.78
C ASP A 104 9.37 -3.22 -9.61
N GLU A 105 8.73 -3.39 -8.45
CA GLU A 105 7.46 -2.73 -8.14
C GLU A 105 7.46 -2.14 -6.71
N CYS A 106 6.78 -1.01 -6.54
CA CYS A 106 6.38 -0.50 -5.23
C CYS A 106 4.85 -0.51 -5.16
N TRP A 107 4.32 -1.00 -4.06
CA TRP A 107 2.90 -1.08 -3.79
C TRP A 107 2.52 -0.11 -2.68
N ILE A 108 1.43 0.63 -2.88
CA ILE A 108 0.80 1.50 -1.87
C ILE A 108 -0.71 1.26 -1.96
N TYR A 109 -1.34 0.87 -0.88
CA TYR A 109 -2.80 0.66 -0.86
C TYR A 109 -3.38 0.91 0.51
N ASN A 110 -4.48 1.68 0.54
CA ASN A 110 -5.26 1.99 1.73
C ASN A 110 -4.42 2.51 2.92
N CYS A 111 -3.40 3.35 2.64
CA CYS A 111 -2.52 3.84 3.70
C CYS A 111 -2.22 5.35 3.65
N LEU A 112 -2.28 6.00 2.49
CA LEU A 112 -1.83 7.39 2.35
C LEU A 112 -2.66 8.38 3.18
N GLN A 113 -3.94 8.10 3.42
CA GLN A 113 -4.81 8.95 4.24
C GLN A 113 -4.43 8.96 5.73
N HIS A 114 -3.56 8.03 6.17
CA HIS A 114 -3.10 7.90 7.56
C HIS A 114 -1.72 8.54 7.82
N THR A 115 -1.08 9.13 6.79
CA THR A 115 0.32 9.59 6.82
C THR A 115 0.43 11.09 7.06
N ASP A 116 1.64 11.60 7.35
CA ASP A 116 1.86 13.06 7.50
C ASP A 116 2.07 13.74 6.14
N ASP A 117 2.79 13.09 5.20
CA ASP A 117 3.12 13.63 3.88
C ASP A 117 2.98 12.59 2.76
N PRO A 118 1.73 12.35 2.28
CA PRO A 118 1.48 11.43 1.16
C PRO A 118 2.27 11.76 -0.11
N GLN A 119 2.54 13.05 -0.36
CA GLN A 119 3.31 13.47 -1.51
C GLN A 119 4.76 12.98 -1.44
N GLN A 120 5.38 13.08 -0.27
CA GLN A 120 6.75 12.58 -0.08
C GLN A 120 6.80 11.06 -0.22
N ILE A 121 5.81 10.34 0.29
CA ILE A 121 5.72 8.87 0.13
C ILE A 121 5.64 8.47 -1.33
N ILE A 122 4.76 9.10 -2.12
CA ILE A 122 4.64 8.83 -3.56
C ILE A 122 5.96 9.12 -4.28
N LYS A 123 6.64 10.22 -3.95
CA LYS A 123 7.94 10.57 -4.51
C LYS A 123 9.00 9.51 -4.20
N ASN A 124 9.05 9.04 -2.95
CA ASN A 124 9.97 7.97 -2.55
C ASN A 124 9.65 6.66 -3.28
N ALA A 125 8.38 6.28 -3.37
CA ALA A 125 7.94 5.07 -4.08
C ALA A 125 8.32 5.08 -5.56
N LEU A 126 8.16 6.22 -6.24
CA LEU A 126 8.55 6.40 -7.65
C LEU A 126 10.07 6.31 -7.87
N LYS A 127 10.86 6.66 -6.85
CA LYS A 127 12.31 6.52 -6.86
C LYS A 127 12.74 5.08 -6.54
N ALA A 128 12.05 4.43 -5.61
CA ALA A 128 12.36 3.10 -5.12
C ALA A 128 12.21 2.00 -6.17
N ALA A 129 11.24 2.13 -7.09
CA ALA A 129 10.84 1.07 -7.99
C ALA A 129 10.64 1.51 -9.44
N LYS A 130 10.68 0.53 -10.37
CA LYS A 130 10.40 0.75 -11.80
C LYS A 130 8.93 1.01 -12.08
N VAL A 131 8.04 0.43 -11.28
CA VAL A 131 6.58 0.54 -11.39
C VAL A 131 5.99 0.84 -10.02
N LEU A 132 5.16 1.87 -9.93
CA LEU A 132 4.31 2.13 -8.77
C LEU A 132 2.91 1.58 -9.04
N ARG A 133 2.40 0.72 -8.15
CA ARG A 133 0.99 0.32 -8.13
C ARG A 133 0.33 0.94 -6.90
N ILE A 134 -0.75 1.67 -7.12
CA ILE A 134 -1.44 2.40 -6.06
C ILE A 134 -2.93 2.12 -6.08
N PHE A 135 -3.51 1.93 -4.89
CA PHE A 135 -4.94 1.89 -4.65
C PHE A 135 -5.28 2.66 -3.37
N GLU A 136 -6.14 3.67 -3.46
CA GLU A 136 -6.52 4.49 -2.31
C GLU A 136 -8.00 4.83 -2.33
N TRP A 137 -8.58 5.03 -1.16
CA TRP A 137 -9.90 5.61 -1.04
C TRP A 137 -9.80 7.13 -1.13
N VAL A 138 -10.63 7.74 -1.98
CA VAL A 138 -10.60 9.19 -2.23
C VAL A 138 -11.97 9.82 -1.96
N ASP A 139 -11.96 11.15 -1.82
CA ASP A 139 -13.16 11.96 -1.58
C ASP A 139 -13.86 11.59 -0.25
N ILE A 140 -13.08 11.15 0.74
CA ILE A 140 -13.54 10.91 2.11
C ILE A 140 -13.13 12.13 2.95
N PRO A 141 -14.09 12.83 3.58
CA PRO A 141 -13.77 13.92 4.49
C PRO A 141 -12.86 13.46 5.64
N PRO A 142 -11.93 14.31 6.10
CA PRO A 142 -11.03 13.94 7.20
C PRO A 142 -11.80 13.56 8.48
N HIS A 143 -11.31 12.54 9.15
CA HIS A 143 -11.78 12.09 10.49
C HIS A 143 -10.62 11.40 11.23
N ASP A 144 -10.83 10.99 12.49
CA ASP A 144 -9.76 10.45 13.34
C ASP A 144 -8.98 9.27 12.72
N GLY A 145 -9.65 8.40 11.97
CA GLY A 145 -9.02 7.28 11.27
C GLY A 145 -8.40 7.67 9.93
N HIS A 146 -8.86 8.78 9.30
CA HIS A 146 -8.35 9.27 8.01
C HIS A 146 -8.09 10.77 8.10
N PRO A 147 -6.98 11.22 8.68
CA PRO A 147 -6.72 12.65 8.91
C PRO A 147 -6.50 13.45 7.62
N ILE A 148 -6.20 12.78 6.51
CA ILE A 148 -5.96 13.43 5.23
C ILE A 148 -7.03 13.06 4.21
N GLU A 149 -7.69 14.09 3.65
CA GLU A 149 -8.53 13.91 2.48
C GLU A 149 -7.65 13.73 1.22
N LEU A 150 -7.76 12.58 0.61
CA LEU A 150 -7.20 12.30 -0.71
C LEU A 150 -8.23 12.64 -1.79
N THR A 151 -7.78 13.20 -2.91
CA THR A 151 -8.59 13.37 -4.12
C THR A 151 -7.80 12.87 -5.32
N LYS A 152 -8.51 12.44 -6.37
CA LYS A 152 -7.86 12.06 -7.64
C LYS A 152 -6.85 13.12 -8.10
N TYR A 153 -7.25 14.38 -8.06
CA TYR A 153 -6.39 15.49 -8.50
C TYR A 153 -5.09 15.59 -7.70
N LYS A 154 -5.17 15.47 -6.37
CA LYS A 154 -3.97 15.52 -5.52
C LYS A 154 -3.02 14.37 -5.86
N VAL A 155 -3.53 13.14 -5.91
CA VAL A 155 -2.70 11.94 -6.14
C VAL A 155 -2.07 11.98 -7.54
N ASP A 156 -2.84 12.28 -8.60
CA ASP A 156 -2.31 12.44 -9.95
C ASP A 156 -1.20 13.50 -10.00
N LYS A 157 -1.41 14.65 -9.36
CA LYS A 157 -0.42 15.72 -9.31
C LYS A 157 0.88 15.29 -8.60
N TRP A 158 0.78 14.52 -7.52
CA TRP A 158 1.94 14.02 -6.80
C TRP A 158 2.73 12.99 -7.62
N ILE A 159 2.05 12.09 -8.34
CA ILE A 159 2.69 11.14 -9.25
C ILE A 159 3.41 11.88 -10.37
N VAL A 160 2.74 12.83 -11.02
CA VAL A 160 3.34 13.62 -12.10
C VAL A 160 4.55 14.42 -11.62
N ASN A 161 4.43 15.11 -10.48
CA ASN A 161 5.52 15.95 -9.95
C ASN A 161 6.68 15.14 -9.36
N GLY A 162 6.43 13.90 -8.92
CA GLY A 162 7.43 12.99 -8.35
C GLY A 162 8.19 12.17 -9.39
N SER A 163 7.67 12.11 -10.62
CA SER A 163 8.23 11.27 -11.67
C SER A 163 9.10 12.07 -12.63
N GLU A 164 10.32 11.60 -12.88
CA GLU A 164 11.18 12.05 -13.98
C GLU A 164 10.85 11.33 -15.30
N ARG A 165 9.88 10.41 -15.28
CA ARG A 165 9.50 9.58 -16.43
C ARG A 165 8.54 10.35 -17.34
N SER A 166 8.72 10.20 -18.65
CA SER A 166 7.91 10.88 -19.68
C SER A 166 6.53 10.27 -19.95
N LEU A 167 6.21 9.16 -19.30
CA LEU A 167 4.93 8.46 -19.47
C LEU A 167 4.13 8.57 -18.18
N TYR A 168 3.21 9.51 -18.15
CA TYR A 168 2.26 9.67 -17.05
C TYR A 168 0.96 8.94 -17.39
N SER A 169 0.61 7.94 -16.60
CA SER A 169 -0.75 7.47 -16.57
C SER A 169 -1.52 8.25 -15.51
N TYR A 170 -2.57 8.96 -15.92
CA TYR A 170 -3.52 9.50 -14.93
C TYR A 170 -4.28 8.32 -14.31
N GLY A 171 -4.43 8.37 -12.99
CA GLY A 171 -5.20 7.36 -12.27
C GLY A 171 -6.69 7.37 -12.66
N HIS A 172 -7.34 6.29 -12.33
CA HIS A 172 -8.77 6.11 -12.50
C HIS A 172 -9.48 6.22 -11.15
N THR A 173 -10.74 6.64 -11.18
CA THR A 173 -11.62 6.56 -10.02
C THR A 173 -12.86 5.74 -10.35
N GLN A 174 -13.31 4.96 -9.37
CA GLN A 174 -14.53 4.16 -9.50
C GLN A 174 -15.25 4.10 -8.15
N GLN A 175 -16.58 4.28 -8.20
CA GLN A 175 -17.45 4.01 -7.06
C GLN A 175 -17.54 2.50 -6.86
N LEU A 176 -17.14 2.01 -5.67
CA LEU A 176 -17.23 0.60 -5.33
C LEU A 176 -18.36 0.39 -4.34
N ALA A 177 -19.22 -0.60 -4.62
CA ALA A 177 -20.35 -1.00 -3.77
C ALA A 177 -20.13 -2.37 -3.10
N GLU A 178 -18.93 -2.89 -3.16
CA GLU A 178 -18.58 -4.18 -2.56
C GLU A 178 -18.49 -4.06 -1.01
N SER A 179 -18.69 -5.16 -0.31
CA SER A 179 -18.60 -5.19 1.16
C SER A 179 -17.23 -4.71 1.62
N GLY A 180 -17.21 -3.83 2.62
CA GLY A 180 -15.99 -3.23 3.16
C GLY A 180 -15.41 -2.09 2.33
N CYS A 181 -16.08 -1.64 1.26
CA CYS A 181 -15.66 -0.52 0.45
C CYS A 181 -16.23 0.81 0.97
N TYR A 182 -15.42 1.86 0.93
CA TYR A 182 -15.75 3.18 1.48
C TYR A 182 -16.33 4.16 0.46
N GLY A 183 -16.48 3.76 -0.81
CA GLY A 183 -17.03 4.62 -1.85
C GLY A 183 -16.10 4.76 -3.05
N ASN A 184 -15.55 5.95 -3.28
CA ASN A 184 -14.67 6.20 -4.41
C ASN A 184 -13.27 5.60 -4.18
N ALA A 185 -12.86 4.70 -5.07
CA ALA A 185 -11.50 4.20 -5.15
C ALA A 185 -10.72 4.96 -6.22
N TYR A 186 -9.47 5.27 -5.93
CA TYR A 186 -8.46 5.70 -6.89
C TYR A 186 -7.48 4.56 -7.12
N PHE A 187 -7.09 4.32 -8.37
CA PHE A 187 -6.06 3.34 -8.70
C PHE A 187 -5.23 3.78 -9.91
N ASN A 188 -3.95 3.43 -9.89
CA ASN A 188 -2.99 3.75 -10.94
C ASN A 188 -1.85 2.73 -11.00
N ILE A 189 -1.24 2.60 -12.18
CA ILE A 189 0.00 1.89 -12.44
C ILE A 189 0.93 2.88 -13.16
N ALA A 190 1.94 3.40 -12.46
CA ALA A 190 2.82 4.47 -12.92
C ALA A 190 4.29 4.05 -12.96
#